data_817c7169825597b2e1b0be468afb696e
#
_entry.id   817c7169825597b2e1b0be468afb696e
#
_cell.length_a   1.000
_cell.length_b   1.000
_cell.length_c   1.000
_cell.angle_alpha   90.00
_cell.angle_beta   90.00
_cell.angle_gamma   90.00
#
_symmetry.space_group_name_H-M   'P 1'
#
loop_
_entity.id
_entity.type
_entity.pdbx_description
1 polymer ?
#
loop_
_entity_poly.entity_id
_entity_poly.type
_entity_poly.pdbx_seq_one_letter_code
_entity_poly.pdbx_strand_id
1 'polypeptide(L)'
;IVVLTVLASPTALLAAYTLQHRKIPYYYEGDGGFAGQASGVKATLKRYIIRAAEKCLSSSKEFDRYCITYGAKPENIIRYPFTSVKKADCLTEKLTAEEKKQWKEEFGVAEECAVISVGQFIPRKGMDLLLHCCKDLPENTGVYIVGGTPPQEYLAICEENHLQNVHFLDFMPKDRLMKFFRAMDIFALFTREDIWGLVINEAMAAGLPVISTDRCIAALELIRNGEEGYIVVNEDLEQMKKALLALTESSERREEMSARAIDRIQSYTIEN
;
A
#
# COMPACT_ATOMS: atom_id res chain seq x y z
N ILE A 1 24.66 17.85 5.06
CA ILE A 1 24.39 16.40 4.83
C ILE A 1 23.94 16.26 3.39
N VAL A 2 24.50 15.28 2.66
CA VAL A 2 24.06 14.93 1.30
C VAL A 2 23.27 13.64 1.39
N VAL A 3 22.09 13.59 0.77
CA VAL A 3 21.25 12.39 0.68
C VAL A 3 21.10 12.01 -0.79
N LEU A 4 21.39 10.76 -1.11
CA LEU A 4 21.17 10.19 -2.45
C LEU A 4 19.92 9.33 -2.40
N THR A 5 18.92 9.69 -3.20
CA THR A 5 17.60 9.03 -3.23
C THR A 5 17.39 8.13 -4.46
N VAL A 6 18.29 8.17 -5.45
CA VAL A 6 18.16 7.42 -6.71
C VAL A 6 19.42 6.61 -6.97
N LEU A 7 19.24 5.32 -7.31
CA LEU A 7 20.36 4.40 -7.59
C LEU A 7 20.69 4.21 -9.08
N ALA A 8 19.73 4.49 -9.96
CA ALA A 8 19.81 4.03 -11.35
C ALA A 8 20.07 5.17 -12.37
N SER A 9 20.37 6.39 -11.92
CA SER A 9 20.63 7.49 -12.82
C SER A 9 22.14 7.73 -12.97
N PRO A 10 22.63 8.13 -14.18
CA PRO A 10 24.02 8.55 -14.35
C PRO A 10 24.43 9.67 -13.40
N THR A 11 23.51 10.58 -13.11
CA THR A 11 23.74 11.70 -12.16
C THR A 11 24.01 11.20 -10.75
N ALA A 12 23.24 10.22 -10.24
CA ALA A 12 23.46 9.65 -8.93
C ALA A 12 24.80 8.91 -8.82
N LEU A 13 25.19 8.20 -9.88
CA LEU A 13 26.50 7.53 -9.95
C LEU A 13 27.64 8.53 -9.94
N LEU A 14 27.56 9.61 -10.73
CA LEU A 14 28.57 10.67 -10.77
C LEU A 14 28.64 11.41 -9.42
N ALA A 15 27.49 11.68 -8.79
CA ALA A 15 27.43 12.27 -7.46
C ALA A 15 28.11 11.36 -6.42
N ALA A 16 27.76 10.08 -6.39
CA ALA A 16 28.37 9.11 -5.48
C ALA A 16 29.87 8.99 -5.68
N TYR A 17 30.31 8.92 -6.95
CA TYR A 17 31.74 8.93 -7.30
C TYR A 17 32.45 10.18 -6.76
N THR A 18 31.91 11.37 -7.03
CA THR A 18 32.48 12.64 -6.59
C THR A 18 32.55 12.74 -5.06
N LEU A 19 31.50 12.34 -4.35
CA LEU A 19 31.43 12.35 -2.90
C LEU A 19 32.49 11.41 -2.30
N GLN A 20 32.58 10.17 -2.80
CA GLN A 20 33.57 9.19 -2.35
C GLN A 20 35.00 9.64 -2.62
N HIS A 21 35.26 10.18 -3.83
CA HIS A 21 36.61 10.68 -4.18
C HIS A 21 37.03 11.85 -3.31
N ARG A 22 36.10 12.73 -2.95
CA ARG A 22 36.37 13.89 -2.05
C ARG A 22 36.24 13.54 -0.58
N LYS A 23 35.97 12.29 -0.21
CA LYS A 23 35.75 11.81 1.16
C LYS A 23 34.64 12.58 1.90
N ILE A 24 33.60 12.99 1.17
CA ILE A 24 32.40 13.64 1.72
C ILE A 24 31.41 12.55 2.08
N PRO A 25 30.99 12.41 3.34
CA PRO A 25 30.02 11.44 3.75
C PRO A 25 28.63 11.75 3.15
N TYR A 26 27.86 10.71 2.81
CA TYR A 26 26.50 10.84 2.33
C TYR A 26 25.61 9.75 2.89
N TYR A 27 24.32 10.03 2.93
CA TYR A 27 23.28 9.08 3.29
C TYR A 27 22.61 8.56 2.03
N TYR A 28 22.14 7.33 2.08
CA TYR A 28 21.30 6.74 1.06
C TYR A 28 19.89 6.60 1.59
N GLU A 29 18.90 7.00 0.82
CA GLU A 29 17.48 6.87 1.11
C GLU A 29 16.76 6.21 -0.05
N GLY A 30 15.71 5.43 0.24
CA GLY A 30 14.79 4.89 -0.76
C GLY A 30 13.44 4.58 -0.15
N ASP A 31 12.41 4.72 -0.99
CA ASP A 31 11.02 4.50 -0.60
C ASP A 31 10.74 3.04 -0.23
N GLY A 32 11.58 2.13 -0.69
CA GLY A 32 11.46 0.70 -0.48
C GLY A 32 12.20 -0.10 -1.55
N GLY A 33 12.07 -1.41 -1.49
CA GLY A 33 12.65 -2.32 -2.48
C GLY A 33 12.67 -3.75 -1.96
N PHE A 34 12.35 -4.69 -2.84
CA PHE A 34 12.52 -6.10 -2.54
C PHE A 34 13.95 -6.55 -2.82
N ALA A 35 14.52 -7.29 -1.88
CA ALA A 35 15.81 -7.93 -2.09
C ALA A 35 15.66 -8.99 -3.20
N GLY A 36 16.20 -8.68 -4.38
CA GLY A 36 16.23 -9.60 -5.52
C GLY A 36 17.57 -10.33 -5.63
N GLN A 37 17.77 -11.04 -6.75
CA GLN A 37 19.08 -11.61 -7.05
C GLN A 37 20.12 -10.50 -7.23
N ALA A 38 21.08 -10.44 -6.30
CA ALA A 38 22.10 -9.40 -6.26
C ALA A 38 23.23 -9.69 -7.26
N SER A 39 22.92 -9.88 -8.55
CA SER A 39 23.87 -10.21 -9.62
C SER A 39 23.77 -9.23 -10.80
N GLY A 40 24.83 -9.17 -11.61
CA GLY A 40 24.91 -8.33 -12.81
C GLY A 40 25.31 -6.87 -12.56
N VAL A 41 25.40 -6.12 -13.64
CA VAL A 41 25.89 -4.72 -13.64
C VAL A 41 25.06 -3.82 -12.73
N LYS A 42 23.72 -3.93 -12.78
CA LYS A 42 22.82 -3.14 -11.93
C LYS A 42 23.08 -3.38 -10.45
N ALA A 43 23.31 -4.63 -10.05
CA ALA A 43 23.63 -4.97 -8.65
C ALA A 43 24.98 -4.40 -8.22
N THR A 44 25.98 -4.41 -9.09
CA THR A 44 27.28 -3.81 -8.82
C THR A 44 27.18 -2.30 -8.61
N LEU A 45 26.37 -1.60 -9.42
CA LEU A 45 26.13 -0.17 -9.26
C LEU A 45 25.40 0.16 -7.95
N LYS A 46 24.39 -0.64 -7.59
CA LYS A 46 23.70 -0.49 -6.29
C LYS A 46 24.68 -0.68 -5.13
N ARG A 47 25.51 -1.73 -5.17
CA ARG A 47 26.54 -1.95 -4.14
C ARG A 47 27.53 -0.80 -4.04
N TYR A 48 27.93 -0.23 -5.17
CA TYR A 48 28.86 0.89 -5.19
C TYR A 48 28.33 2.10 -4.39
N ILE A 49 27.03 2.39 -4.50
CA ILE A 49 26.40 3.50 -3.79
C ILE A 49 26.08 3.12 -2.33
N ILE A 50 25.39 1.98 -2.12
CA ILE A 50 24.84 1.63 -0.80
C ILE A 50 25.95 1.27 0.20
N ARG A 51 26.97 0.51 -0.23
CA ARG A 51 28.07 0.09 0.64
C ARG A 51 28.91 1.26 1.18
N ALA A 52 29.01 2.34 0.41
CA ALA A 52 29.81 3.51 0.75
C ALA A 52 29.00 4.59 1.48
N ALA A 53 27.69 4.44 1.62
CA ALA A 53 26.86 5.35 2.39
C ALA A 53 27.20 5.24 3.89
N GLU A 54 27.32 6.39 4.56
CA GLU A 54 27.54 6.45 6.01
C GLU A 54 26.34 5.92 6.77
N LYS A 55 25.12 6.25 6.29
CA LYS A 55 23.85 5.75 6.79
C LYS A 55 22.91 5.44 5.64
N CYS A 56 22.05 4.43 5.87
CA CYS A 56 20.91 4.12 5.01
C CYS A 56 19.62 4.47 5.77
N LEU A 57 18.83 5.38 5.22
CA LEU A 57 17.51 5.72 5.75
C LEU A 57 16.51 4.71 5.18
N SER A 58 15.85 3.97 6.03
CA SER A 58 15.01 2.83 5.65
C SER A 58 13.57 3.02 6.08
N SER A 59 12.67 2.75 5.14
CA SER A 59 11.22 2.81 5.35
C SER A 59 10.63 1.55 6.00
N SER A 60 11.32 0.39 5.91
CA SER A 60 10.75 -0.91 6.30
C SER A 60 11.79 -1.99 6.57
N LYS A 61 11.33 -3.10 7.19
CA LYS A 61 12.13 -4.33 7.34
C LYS A 61 12.60 -4.90 6.00
N GLU A 62 11.76 -4.86 4.98
CA GLU A 62 12.12 -5.34 3.64
C GLU A 62 13.20 -4.45 3.02
N PHE A 63 13.12 -3.14 3.23
CA PHE A 63 14.15 -2.25 2.73
C PHE A 63 15.47 -2.35 3.51
N ASP A 64 15.44 -2.69 4.80
CA ASP A 64 16.65 -3.07 5.54
C ASP A 64 17.36 -4.24 4.87
N ARG A 65 16.60 -5.33 4.56
CA ARG A 65 17.11 -6.51 3.87
C ARG A 65 17.69 -6.17 2.50
N TYR A 66 17.01 -5.27 1.78
CA TYR A 66 17.50 -4.74 0.51
C TYR A 66 18.86 -4.04 0.70
N CYS A 67 18.97 -3.08 1.61
CA CYS A 67 20.20 -2.35 1.87
C CYS A 67 21.36 -3.29 2.28
N ILE A 68 21.08 -4.26 3.17
CA ILE A 68 22.08 -5.26 3.60
C ILE A 68 22.52 -6.13 2.42
N THR A 69 21.61 -6.56 1.55
CA THR A 69 21.93 -7.34 0.34
C THR A 69 22.88 -6.60 -0.60
N TYR A 70 22.79 -5.27 -0.63
CA TYR A 70 23.67 -4.42 -1.42
C TYR A 70 24.86 -3.82 -0.61
N GLY A 71 25.11 -4.34 0.59
CA GLY A 71 26.36 -4.13 1.33
C GLY A 71 26.33 -3.03 2.39
N ALA A 72 25.14 -2.54 2.77
CA ALA A 72 24.99 -1.73 3.97
C ALA A 72 25.29 -2.59 5.22
N LYS A 73 25.89 -1.98 6.22
CA LYS A 73 26.06 -2.62 7.54
C LYS A 73 24.78 -2.41 8.36
N PRO A 74 24.29 -3.43 9.09
CA PRO A 74 23.05 -3.32 9.89
C PRO A 74 23.06 -2.12 10.86
N GLU A 75 24.20 -1.84 11.50
CA GLU A 75 24.38 -0.71 12.43
C GLU A 75 24.33 0.67 11.77
N ASN A 76 24.36 0.72 10.44
CA ASN A 76 24.25 1.95 9.66
C ASN A 76 22.85 2.18 9.10
N ILE A 77 21.90 1.31 9.41
CA ILE A 77 20.51 1.46 8.97
C ILE A 77 19.74 2.25 10.03
N ILE A 78 19.08 3.33 9.60
CA ILE A 78 18.20 4.16 10.43
C ILE A 78 16.79 4.03 9.85
N ARG A 79 15.84 3.53 10.62
CA ARG A 79 14.45 3.47 10.22
C ARG A 79 13.71 4.75 10.53
N TYR A 80 12.78 5.08 9.65
CA TYR A 80 11.83 6.16 9.85
C TYR A 80 10.44 5.73 9.34
N PRO A 81 9.34 6.28 9.90
CA PRO A 81 8.00 6.00 9.41
C PRO A 81 7.78 6.67 8.05
N PHE A 82 7.64 5.86 6.99
CA PHE A 82 7.35 6.40 5.65
C PHE A 82 5.84 6.51 5.46
N THR A 83 5.36 7.72 5.20
CA THR A 83 3.93 8.01 5.14
C THR A 83 3.61 9.27 4.34
N SER A 84 2.35 9.37 3.87
CA SER A 84 1.75 10.59 3.33
C SER A 84 0.69 11.19 4.26
N VAL A 85 0.46 10.58 5.43
CA VAL A 85 -0.68 10.89 6.30
C VAL A 85 -0.24 11.82 7.42
N LYS A 86 -1.05 12.85 7.68
CA LYS A 86 -0.91 13.73 8.84
C LYS A 86 -1.69 13.16 10.02
N LYS A 87 -1.28 13.50 11.22
CA LYS A 87 -2.02 13.11 12.43
C LYS A 87 -3.49 13.55 12.40
N ALA A 88 -3.76 14.71 11.82
CA ALA A 88 -5.12 15.23 11.64
C ALA A 88 -5.98 14.43 10.65
N ASP A 89 -5.37 13.65 9.77
CA ASP A 89 -6.08 12.80 8.80
C ASP A 89 -6.54 11.47 9.45
N CYS A 90 -5.88 11.06 10.53
CA CYS A 90 -6.13 9.79 11.21
C CYS A 90 -7.37 9.86 12.11
N LEU A 91 -8.22 8.84 12.03
CA LEU A 91 -9.21 8.60 13.07
C LEU A 91 -8.49 8.23 14.38
N THR A 92 -9.04 8.66 15.51
CA THR A 92 -8.57 8.28 16.85
C THR A 92 -9.40 7.15 17.45
N GLU A 93 -10.61 6.96 16.94
CA GLU A 93 -11.55 5.91 17.30
C GLU A 93 -12.40 5.51 16.10
N LYS A 94 -13.04 4.35 16.18
CA LYS A 94 -13.94 3.88 15.12
C LYS A 94 -15.11 4.83 14.93
N LEU A 95 -15.53 5.00 13.68
CA LEU A 95 -16.79 5.69 13.39
C LEU A 95 -17.97 4.91 14.00
N THR A 96 -18.92 5.64 14.53
CA THR A 96 -20.20 5.08 14.93
C THR A 96 -21.00 4.63 13.71
N ALA A 97 -21.99 3.77 13.89
CA ALA A 97 -22.87 3.32 12.81
C ALA A 97 -23.59 4.51 12.13
N GLU A 98 -23.96 5.53 12.90
CA GLU A 98 -24.63 6.73 12.38
C GLU A 98 -23.67 7.60 11.54
N GLU A 99 -22.43 7.83 12.00
CA GLU A 99 -21.42 8.55 11.24
C GLU A 99 -21.06 7.81 9.94
N LYS A 100 -20.94 6.48 10.02
CA LYS A 100 -20.67 5.64 8.85
C LYS A 100 -21.80 5.76 7.82
N LYS A 101 -23.05 5.72 8.28
CA LYS A 101 -24.22 5.90 7.44
C LYS A 101 -24.24 7.27 6.76
N GLN A 102 -23.94 8.34 7.49
CA GLN A 102 -23.85 9.69 6.94
C GLN A 102 -22.79 9.79 5.83
N TRP A 103 -21.60 9.19 6.02
CA TRP A 103 -20.59 9.14 4.97
C TRP A 103 -21.04 8.33 3.75
N LYS A 104 -21.72 7.20 3.94
CA LYS A 104 -22.29 6.42 2.83
C LYS A 104 -23.33 7.23 2.05
N GLU A 105 -24.22 7.92 2.74
CA GLU A 105 -25.23 8.79 2.12
C GLU A 105 -24.58 9.96 1.34
N GLU A 106 -23.55 10.62 1.91
CA GLU A 106 -22.84 11.73 1.26
C GLU A 106 -22.20 11.31 -0.07
N PHE A 107 -21.68 10.09 -0.13
CA PHE A 107 -21.01 9.57 -1.32
C PHE A 107 -21.88 8.66 -2.20
N GLY A 108 -23.14 8.46 -1.84
CA GLY A 108 -24.09 7.64 -2.61
C GLY A 108 -23.73 6.14 -2.60
N VAL A 109 -23.13 5.65 -1.51
CA VAL A 109 -22.81 4.22 -1.30
C VAL A 109 -24.04 3.54 -0.73
N ALA A 110 -24.68 2.68 -1.54
CA ALA A 110 -25.93 2.04 -1.20
C ALA A 110 -25.76 0.68 -0.51
N GLU A 111 -24.64 0.01 -0.74
CA GLU A 111 -24.39 -1.34 -0.27
C GLU A 111 -24.06 -1.37 1.23
N GLU A 112 -24.47 -2.44 1.88
CA GLU A 112 -24.22 -2.66 3.30
C GLU A 112 -22.70 -2.78 3.60
N CYS A 113 -21.99 -3.50 2.73
CA CYS A 113 -20.54 -3.64 2.78
C CYS A 113 -19.90 -3.03 1.54
N ALA A 114 -18.94 -2.15 1.70
CA ALA A 114 -18.25 -1.47 0.61
C ALA A 114 -16.74 -1.74 0.65
N VAL A 115 -16.24 -2.40 -0.40
CA VAL A 115 -14.81 -2.64 -0.63
C VAL A 115 -14.28 -1.54 -1.53
N ILE A 116 -13.14 -0.95 -1.20
CA ILE A 116 -12.47 0.02 -2.05
C ILE A 116 -11.08 -0.44 -2.46
N SER A 117 -10.72 -0.16 -3.71
CA SER A 117 -9.36 -0.23 -4.23
C SER A 117 -8.99 1.08 -4.91
N VAL A 118 -7.74 1.52 -4.76
CA VAL A 118 -7.28 2.81 -5.31
C VAL A 118 -5.96 2.63 -6.03
N GLY A 119 -5.89 3.06 -7.28
CA GLY A 119 -4.65 3.02 -8.06
C GLY A 119 -4.88 3.15 -9.55
N GLN A 120 -3.80 3.40 -10.28
CA GLN A 120 -3.83 3.45 -11.75
C GLN A 120 -4.24 2.09 -12.33
N PHE A 121 -4.94 2.10 -13.45
CA PHE A 121 -5.30 0.89 -14.21
C PHE A 121 -4.11 0.38 -15.04
N ILE A 122 -3.11 -0.14 -14.34
CA ILE A 122 -1.92 -0.77 -14.92
C ILE A 122 -1.74 -2.18 -14.37
N PRO A 123 -1.18 -3.13 -15.12
CA PRO A 123 -1.08 -4.54 -14.71
C PRO A 123 -0.42 -4.74 -13.34
N ARG A 124 0.55 -3.89 -13.00
CA ARG A 124 1.25 -3.93 -11.71
C ARG A 124 0.32 -3.76 -10.51
N LYS A 125 -0.77 -2.99 -10.64
CA LYS A 125 -1.72 -2.71 -9.56
C LYS A 125 -2.75 -3.83 -9.31
N GLY A 126 -2.84 -4.82 -10.20
CA GLY A 126 -3.63 -6.04 -9.99
C GLY A 126 -5.14 -5.83 -9.85
N MET A 127 -5.70 -4.80 -10.50
CA MET A 127 -7.15 -4.55 -10.46
C MET A 127 -7.93 -5.69 -11.12
N ASP A 128 -7.35 -6.36 -12.12
CA ASP A 128 -7.87 -7.58 -12.73
C ASP A 128 -8.02 -8.72 -11.70
N LEU A 129 -7.05 -8.88 -10.81
CA LEU A 129 -7.11 -9.90 -9.74
C LEU A 129 -8.28 -9.62 -8.79
N LEU A 130 -8.50 -8.36 -8.43
CA LEU A 130 -9.65 -7.96 -7.60
C LEU A 130 -10.97 -8.29 -8.32
N LEU A 131 -11.10 -7.92 -9.60
CA LEU A 131 -12.31 -8.19 -10.39
C LEU A 131 -12.63 -9.69 -10.47
N HIS A 132 -11.62 -10.54 -10.67
CA HIS A 132 -11.81 -12.00 -10.63
C HIS A 132 -12.26 -12.55 -9.27
N CYS A 133 -11.99 -11.82 -8.18
CA CYS A 133 -12.45 -12.19 -6.85
C CYS A 133 -13.87 -11.71 -6.52
N CYS A 134 -14.45 -10.79 -7.32
CA CYS A 134 -15.75 -10.18 -7.00
C CYS A 134 -16.96 -11.08 -7.25
N LYS A 135 -16.81 -12.12 -8.07
CA LYS A 135 -17.92 -12.98 -8.49
C LYS A 135 -18.67 -13.67 -7.35
N ASP A 136 -17.94 -14.03 -6.30
CA ASP A 136 -18.47 -14.85 -5.20
C ASP A 136 -18.80 -13.99 -3.97
N LEU A 137 -18.77 -12.65 -4.08
CA LEU A 137 -19.10 -11.75 -2.99
C LEU A 137 -20.61 -11.74 -2.69
N PRO A 138 -21.01 -11.50 -1.42
CA PRO A 138 -22.43 -11.33 -1.07
C PRO A 138 -23.09 -10.23 -1.90
N GLU A 139 -24.37 -10.41 -2.26
CA GLU A 139 -25.14 -9.47 -3.10
C GLU A 139 -25.19 -8.03 -2.54
N ASN A 140 -25.11 -7.88 -1.23
CA ASN A 140 -25.10 -6.58 -0.54
C ASN A 140 -23.68 -5.95 -0.43
N THR A 141 -22.70 -6.47 -1.17
CA THR A 141 -21.32 -5.96 -1.20
C THR A 141 -21.06 -5.17 -2.49
N GLY A 142 -20.69 -3.91 -2.37
CA GLY A 142 -20.21 -3.08 -3.48
C GLY A 142 -18.68 -3.04 -3.54
N VAL A 143 -18.13 -2.95 -4.75
CA VAL A 143 -16.69 -2.80 -4.98
C VAL A 143 -16.41 -1.51 -5.74
N TYR A 144 -15.70 -0.60 -5.12
CA TYR A 144 -15.39 0.73 -5.62
C TYR A 144 -13.93 0.82 -6.04
N ILE A 145 -13.66 1.06 -7.32
CA ILE A 145 -12.30 1.15 -7.86
C ILE A 145 -12.03 2.58 -8.32
N VAL A 146 -11.17 3.28 -7.59
CA VAL A 146 -10.78 4.68 -7.87
C VAL A 146 -9.48 4.69 -8.65
N GLY A 147 -9.52 5.15 -9.92
CA GLY A 147 -8.30 5.12 -10.74
C GLY A 147 -8.41 5.83 -12.08
N GLY A 148 -9.60 6.32 -12.44
CA GLY A 148 -9.91 6.95 -13.72
C GLY A 148 -10.77 6.07 -14.64
N THR A 149 -10.66 6.27 -15.94
CA THR A 149 -11.42 5.49 -16.94
C THR A 149 -10.88 4.07 -17.03
N PRO A 150 -11.72 3.03 -16.79
CA PRO A 150 -11.28 1.64 -16.85
C PRO A 150 -10.92 1.23 -18.29
N PRO A 151 -9.84 0.46 -18.49
CA PRO A 151 -9.53 -0.17 -19.76
C PRO A 151 -10.63 -1.14 -20.19
N GLN A 152 -10.77 -1.35 -21.50
CA GLN A 152 -11.78 -2.28 -22.06
C GLN A 152 -11.63 -3.71 -21.51
N GLU A 153 -10.42 -4.14 -21.22
CA GLU A 153 -10.15 -5.47 -20.63
C GLU A 153 -10.81 -5.66 -19.25
N TYR A 154 -10.90 -4.59 -18.43
CA TYR A 154 -11.57 -4.68 -17.12
C TYR A 154 -13.08 -4.68 -17.24
N LEU A 155 -13.61 -3.94 -18.21
CA LEU A 155 -15.04 -3.99 -18.53
C LEU A 155 -15.44 -5.38 -19.04
N ALA A 156 -14.61 -6.00 -19.88
CA ALA A 156 -14.82 -7.36 -20.36
C ALA A 156 -14.85 -8.39 -19.20
N ILE A 157 -13.93 -8.28 -18.22
CA ILE A 157 -13.96 -9.15 -17.03
C ILE A 157 -15.29 -8.98 -16.26
N CYS A 158 -15.78 -7.75 -16.12
CA CYS A 158 -17.06 -7.48 -15.45
C CYS A 158 -18.24 -8.10 -16.22
N GLU A 159 -18.27 -7.96 -17.53
CA GLU A 159 -19.30 -8.55 -18.39
C GLU A 159 -19.28 -10.09 -18.35
N GLU A 160 -18.13 -10.71 -18.51
CA GLU A 160 -17.95 -12.17 -18.51
C GLU A 160 -18.34 -12.81 -17.16
N ASN A 161 -18.11 -12.11 -16.04
CA ASN A 161 -18.44 -12.58 -14.71
C ASN A 161 -19.76 -12.02 -14.17
N HIS A 162 -20.51 -11.25 -14.97
CA HIS A 162 -21.80 -10.64 -14.61
C HIS A 162 -21.73 -9.77 -13.33
N LEU A 163 -20.63 -9.01 -13.16
CA LEU A 163 -20.41 -8.17 -12.00
C LEU A 163 -21.22 -6.87 -12.10
N GLN A 164 -22.32 -6.78 -11.37
CA GLN A 164 -23.18 -5.58 -11.34
C GLN A 164 -22.86 -4.65 -10.16
N ASN A 165 -22.09 -5.12 -9.21
CA ASN A 165 -21.74 -4.44 -7.97
C ASN A 165 -20.35 -3.78 -8.00
N VAL A 166 -19.75 -3.63 -9.18
CA VAL A 166 -18.45 -2.97 -9.36
C VAL A 166 -18.64 -1.57 -9.92
N HIS A 167 -18.11 -0.59 -9.22
CA HIS A 167 -18.19 0.83 -9.54
C HIS A 167 -16.81 1.40 -9.85
N PHE A 168 -16.58 1.79 -11.10
CA PHE A 168 -15.35 2.50 -11.48
C PHE A 168 -15.54 4.00 -11.28
N LEU A 169 -14.60 4.62 -10.58
CA LEU A 169 -14.64 6.02 -10.25
C LEU A 169 -13.41 6.75 -10.78
N ASP A 170 -13.60 7.98 -11.19
CA ASP A 170 -12.52 8.85 -11.62
C ASP A 170 -11.52 9.13 -10.49
N PHE A 171 -10.35 9.63 -10.86
CA PHE A 171 -9.35 10.09 -9.92
C PHE A 171 -9.94 11.06 -8.90
N MET A 172 -9.64 10.83 -7.64
CA MET A 172 -10.04 11.71 -6.54
C MET A 172 -8.82 12.45 -5.96
N PRO A 173 -8.88 13.77 -5.75
CA PRO A 173 -7.90 14.48 -4.95
C PRO A 173 -7.84 13.90 -3.53
N LYS A 174 -6.66 13.96 -2.90
CA LYS A 174 -6.41 13.34 -1.59
C LYS A 174 -7.48 13.67 -0.54
N ASP A 175 -7.83 14.94 -0.38
CA ASP A 175 -8.82 15.37 0.64
C ASP A 175 -10.19 14.72 0.43
N ARG A 176 -10.62 14.56 -0.83
CA ARG A 176 -11.88 13.87 -1.17
C ARG A 176 -11.75 12.36 -0.96
N LEU A 177 -10.62 11.77 -1.35
CA LEU A 177 -10.36 10.35 -1.17
C LEU A 177 -10.35 9.96 0.32
N MET A 178 -9.72 10.77 1.18
CA MET A 178 -9.71 10.54 2.63
C MET A 178 -11.12 10.54 3.23
N LYS A 179 -12.03 11.39 2.74
CA LYS A 179 -13.45 11.37 3.12
C LYS A 179 -14.16 10.15 2.56
N PHE A 180 -13.87 9.78 1.30
CA PHE A 180 -14.48 8.62 0.66
C PHE A 180 -14.09 7.31 1.36
N PHE A 181 -12.85 7.18 1.85
CA PHE A 181 -12.46 6.03 2.68
C PHE A 181 -13.35 5.85 3.91
N ARG A 182 -13.86 6.95 4.51
CA ARG A 182 -14.77 6.86 5.67
C ARG A 182 -16.12 6.24 5.33
N ALA A 183 -16.54 6.29 4.06
CA ALA A 183 -17.74 5.61 3.58
C ALA A 183 -17.52 4.10 3.31
N MET A 184 -16.27 3.64 3.24
CA MET A 184 -15.90 2.28 2.87
C MET A 184 -15.69 1.39 4.10
N ASP A 185 -15.75 0.07 3.91
CA ASP A 185 -15.66 -0.91 5.00
C ASP A 185 -14.39 -1.76 4.94
N ILE A 186 -13.82 -1.95 3.75
CA ILE A 186 -12.63 -2.76 3.50
C ILE A 186 -11.78 -2.08 2.43
N PHE A 187 -10.46 -2.05 2.63
CA PHE A 187 -9.52 -1.67 1.59
C PHE A 187 -8.84 -2.92 1.01
N ALA A 188 -8.87 -3.10 -0.32
CA ALA A 188 -8.23 -4.21 -1.02
C ALA A 188 -7.25 -3.71 -2.08
N LEU A 189 -5.96 -4.14 -2.01
CA LEU A 189 -4.93 -3.81 -2.98
C LEU A 189 -4.17 -5.08 -3.39
N PHE A 190 -4.59 -5.74 -4.46
CA PHE A 190 -3.99 -6.98 -4.97
C PHE A 190 -2.83 -6.71 -5.92
N THR A 191 -1.97 -5.76 -5.55
CA THR A 191 -0.85 -5.35 -6.38
C THR A 191 0.17 -6.48 -6.60
N ARG A 192 0.67 -6.61 -7.84
CA ARG A 192 1.76 -7.53 -8.19
C ARG A 192 3.11 -7.06 -7.70
N GLU A 193 3.27 -5.74 -7.55
CA GLU A 193 4.42 -5.13 -6.90
C GLU A 193 4.11 -3.68 -6.53
N ASP A 194 4.36 -3.31 -5.30
CA ASP A 194 4.38 -1.91 -4.88
C ASP A 194 5.55 -1.65 -3.94
N ILE A 195 6.42 -0.71 -4.34
CA ILE A 195 7.63 -0.37 -3.58
C ILE A 195 7.29 0.20 -2.21
N TRP A 196 6.15 0.87 -2.07
CA TRP A 196 5.55 1.18 -0.78
C TRP A 196 4.06 0.90 -0.80
N GLY A 197 3.25 1.77 -1.43
CA GLY A 197 1.79 1.72 -1.41
C GLY A 197 1.20 2.68 -0.38
N LEU A 198 1.50 3.99 -0.51
CA LEU A 198 1.03 5.05 0.40
C LEU A 198 -0.48 5.00 0.68
N VAL A 199 -1.25 4.52 -0.28
CA VAL A 199 -2.70 4.37 -0.13
C VAL A 199 -3.09 3.40 1.01
N ILE A 200 -2.21 2.48 1.42
CA ILE A 200 -2.43 1.63 2.61
C ILE A 200 -2.40 2.48 3.88
N ASN A 201 -1.42 3.41 4.00
CA ASN A 201 -1.38 4.35 5.12
C ASN A 201 -2.68 5.16 5.19
N GLU A 202 -3.17 5.64 4.03
CA GLU A 202 -4.39 6.45 3.90
C GLU A 202 -5.65 5.65 4.28
N ALA A 203 -5.76 4.41 3.82
CA ALA A 203 -6.87 3.52 4.17
C ALA A 203 -6.89 3.19 5.68
N MET A 204 -5.73 2.86 6.27
CA MET A 204 -5.61 2.60 7.71
C MET A 204 -5.89 3.85 8.55
N ALA A 205 -5.53 5.05 8.08
CA ALA A 205 -5.85 6.31 8.74
C ALA A 205 -7.36 6.57 8.82
N ALA A 206 -8.12 6.08 7.85
CA ALA A 206 -9.58 6.08 7.85
C ALA A 206 -10.20 4.88 8.57
N GLY A 207 -9.39 4.05 9.22
CA GLY A 207 -9.85 2.89 10.00
C GLY A 207 -10.28 1.69 9.18
N LEU A 208 -9.80 1.54 7.92
CA LEU A 208 -10.16 0.38 7.12
C LEU A 208 -9.25 -0.82 7.43
N PRO A 209 -9.80 -2.01 7.64
CA PRO A 209 -9.05 -3.25 7.54
C PRO A 209 -8.53 -3.42 6.11
N VAL A 210 -7.31 -3.91 5.98
CA VAL A 210 -6.60 -3.95 4.68
C VAL A 210 -6.38 -5.38 4.24
N ILE A 211 -6.68 -5.68 2.96
CA ILE A 211 -6.22 -6.89 2.29
C ILE A 211 -5.22 -6.50 1.22
N SER A 212 -4.00 -7.03 1.31
CA SER A 212 -2.98 -6.76 0.30
C SER A 212 -2.06 -7.96 0.11
N THR A 213 -1.18 -7.88 -0.88
CA THR A 213 -0.28 -8.97 -1.24
C THR A 213 1.05 -8.87 -0.50
N ASP A 214 1.78 -10.00 -0.46
CA ASP A 214 3.17 -10.10 -0.02
C ASP A 214 4.16 -9.34 -0.95
N ARG A 215 3.64 -8.63 -1.96
CA ARG A 215 4.40 -7.80 -2.91
C ARG A 215 4.14 -6.29 -2.71
N CYS A 216 3.55 -5.89 -1.59
CA CYS A 216 3.37 -4.51 -1.18
C CYS A 216 4.14 -4.23 0.12
N ILE A 217 5.15 -3.36 0.08
CA ILE A 217 6.03 -3.14 1.23
C ILE A 217 5.29 -2.48 2.39
N ALA A 218 4.36 -1.54 2.14
CA ALA A 218 3.55 -0.97 3.21
C ALA A 218 2.69 -2.03 3.90
N ALA A 219 2.13 -3.00 3.15
CA ALA A 219 1.40 -4.09 3.75
C ALA A 219 2.28 -4.93 4.68
N LEU A 220 3.47 -5.31 4.24
CA LEU A 220 4.43 -6.10 5.03
C LEU A 220 4.95 -5.35 6.27
N GLU A 221 4.98 -4.03 6.26
CA GLU A 221 5.44 -3.22 7.39
C GLU A 221 4.31 -2.85 8.36
N LEU A 222 3.11 -2.53 7.84
CA LEU A 222 2.01 -1.99 8.62
C LEU A 222 1.02 -3.05 9.12
N ILE A 223 0.87 -4.17 8.41
CA ILE A 223 -0.14 -5.18 8.69
C ILE A 223 0.50 -6.41 9.34
N ARG A 224 -0.02 -6.79 10.49
CA ARG A 224 0.18 -8.11 11.08
C ARG A 224 -0.97 -8.99 10.62
N ASN A 225 -0.64 -10.03 9.87
CA ASN A 225 -1.65 -10.88 9.23
C ASN A 225 -2.67 -11.43 10.23
N GLY A 226 -3.95 -11.11 10.02
CA GLY A 226 -5.04 -11.45 10.91
C GLY A 226 -5.32 -10.43 12.02
N GLU A 227 -4.54 -9.34 12.14
CA GLU A 227 -4.75 -8.29 13.15
C GLU A 227 -5.32 -7.00 12.55
N GLU A 228 -4.60 -6.31 11.67
CA GLU A 228 -5.07 -5.10 10.97
C GLU A 228 -5.68 -5.42 9.61
N GLY A 229 -5.60 -6.67 9.18
CA GLY A 229 -6.06 -7.13 7.87
C GLY A 229 -5.41 -8.45 7.47
N TYR A 230 -5.34 -8.71 6.17
CA TYR A 230 -4.76 -9.93 5.61
C TYR A 230 -3.66 -9.62 4.60
N ILE A 231 -2.57 -10.39 4.68
CA ILE A 231 -1.53 -10.45 3.66
C ILE A 231 -1.70 -11.79 2.93
N VAL A 232 -1.94 -11.73 1.62
CA VAL A 232 -2.15 -12.89 0.76
C VAL A 232 -0.98 -13.07 -0.20
N VAL A 233 -0.77 -14.28 -0.66
CA VAL A 233 0.27 -14.56 -1.67
C VAL A 233 -0.12 -13.90 -2.98
N ASN A 234 0.84 -13.22 -3.62
CA ASN A 234 0.61 -12.57 -4.90
C ASN A 234 0.11 -13.58 -5.96
N GLU A 235 -0.90 -13.18 -6.72
CA GLU A 235 -1.57 -13.96 -7.78
C GLU A 235 -2.27 -15.25 -7.30
N ASP A 236 -2.37 -15.50 -5.99
CA ASP A 236 -3.18 -16.59 -5.43
C ASP A 236 -4.64 -16.15 -5.25
N LEU A 237 -5.44 -16.33 -6.30
CA LEU A 237 -6.86 -15.94 -6.33
C LEU A 237 -7.68 -16.61 -5.22
N GLU A 238 -7.34 -17.83 -4.81
CA GLU A 238 -8.09 -18.53 -3.76
C GLU A 238 -7.86 -17.89 -2.39
N GLN A 239 -6.61 -17.52 -2.07
CA GLN A 239 -6.32 -16.78 -0.84
C GLN A 239 -6.95 -15.39 -0.87
N MET A 240 -6.90 -14.68 -2.01
CA MET A 240 -7.52 -13.36 -2.20
C MET A 240 -9.02 -13.41 -1.96
N LYS A 241 -9.73 -14.36 -2.60
CA LYS A 241 -11.17 -14.59 -2.39
C LYS A 241 -11.49 -14.90 -0.94
N LYS A 242 -10.76 -15.83 -0.34
CA LYS A 242 -10.97 -16.21 1.07
C LYS A 242 -10.81 -15.03 2.01
N ALA A 243 -9.82 -14.17 1.80
CA ALA A 243 -9.61 -12.98 2.61
C ALA A 243 -10.74 -11.95 2.42
N LEU A 244 -11.21 -11.74 1.18
CA LEU A 244 -12.35 -10.87 0.90
C LEU A 244 -13.61 -11.39 1.57
N LEU A 245 -13.97 -12.66 1.38
CA LEU A 245 -15.17 -13.27 1.97
C LEU A 245 -15.13 -13.20 3.50
N ALA A 246 -13.97 -13.48 4.11
CA ALA A 246 -13.81 -13.41 5.57
C ALA A 246 -14.13 -12.02 6.14
N LEU A 247 -13.91 -10.95 5.38
CA LEU A 247 -14.24 -9.58 5.82
C LEU A 247 -15.62 -9.13 5.34
N THR A 248 -16.08 -9.50 4.15
CA THR A 248 -17.41 -9.10 3.68
C THR A 248 -18.54 -9.76 4.48
N GLU A 249 -18.35 -10.99 4.94
CA GLU A 249 -19.33 -11.76 5.70
C GLU A 249 -19.35 -11.47 7.20
N SER A 250 -18.33 -10.81 7.78
CA SER A 250 -18.22 -10.58 9.22
C SER A 250 -17.98 -9.11 9.56
N SER A 251 -19.04 -8.43 10.00
CA SER A 251 -18.94 -7.06 10.55
C SER A 251 -18.09 -7.00 11.81
N GLU A 252 -18.22 -7.99 12.70
CA GLU A 252 -17.42 -8.09 13.93
C GLU A 252 -15.91 -8.09 13.63
N ARG A 253 -15.50 -8.92 12.66
CA ARG A 253 -14.08 -8.99 12.23
C ARG A 253 -13.59 -7.69 11.62
N ARG A 254 -14.42 -7.02 10.80
CA ARG A 254 -14.09 -5.70 10.26
C ARG A 254 -13.89 -4.68 11.39
N GLU A 255 -14.75 -4.68 12.39
CA GLU A 255 -14.68 -3.76 13.51
C GLU A 255 -13.45 -3.98 14.39
N GLU A 256 -13.10 -5.23 14.68
CA GLU A 256 -11.88 -5.56 15.43
C GLU A 256 -10.62 -5.11 14.68
N MET A 257 -10.54 -5.43 13.39
CA MET A 257 -9.39 -5.06 12.56
C MET A 257 -9.31 -3.54 12.35
N SER A 258 -10.46 -2.86 12.21
CA SER A 258 -10.53 -1.40 12.12
C SER A 258 -9.92 -0.72 13.35
N ALA A 259 -10.29 -1.17 14.56
CA ALA A 259 -9.72 -0.61 15.79
C ALA A 259 -8.19 -0.75 15.85
N ARG A 260 -7.69 -1.92 15.46
CA ARG A 260 -6.24 -2.19 15.40
C ARG A 260 -5.54 -1.38 14.33
N ALA A 261 -6.16 -1.20 13.16
CA ALA A 261 -5.61 -0.37 12.07
C ALA A 261 -5.47 1.10 12.51
N ILE A 262 -6.49 1.64 13.20
CA ILE A 262 -6.46 2.98 13.78
C ILE A 262 -5.32 3.13 14.80
N ASP A 263 -5.16 2.19 15.72
CA ASP A 263 -4.08 2.21 16.71
C ASP A 263 -2.71 2.14 16.03
N ARG A 264 -2.53 1.21 15.10
CA ARG A 264 -1.28 0.98 14.39
C ARG A 264 -0.79 2.20 13.61
N ILE A 265 -1.70 2.90 12.91
CA ILE A 265 -1.34 4.00 12.02
C ILE A 265 -0.90 5.25 12.78
N GLN A 266 -1.27 5.40 14.07
CA GLN A 266 -0.88 6.57 14.86
C GLN A 266 0.65 6.77 14.94
N SER A 267 1.42 5.70 14.81
CA SER A 267 2.89 5.76 14.79
C SER A 267 3.49 6.03 13.41
N TYR A 268 2.64 6.14 12.36
CA TYR A 268 3.04 6.38 10.97
C TYR A 268 2.41 7.66 10.43
N THR A 269 2.68 8.78 11.08
CA THR A 269 2.25 10.11 10.63
C THR A 269 3.46 11.00 10.32
N ILE A 270 3.25 12.07 9.54
CA ILE A 270 4.30 13.00 9.15
C ILE A 270 4.95 13.69 10.36
N GLU A 271 4.21 13.78 11.46
CA GLU A 271 4.65 14.44 12.69
C GLU A 271 5.54 13.54 13.58
N ASN A 272 5.60 12.23 13.31
CA ASN A 272 6.44 11.28 14.02
C ASN A 272 7.81 11.12 13.36
#